data_56df762dc2cc5124fb605d1869348e2d
#
_entry.id   56df762dc2cc5124fb605d1869348e2d
#
_cell.length_a   1.000
_cell.length_b   1.000
_cell.length_c   1.000
_cell.angle_alpha   90.00
_cell.angle_beta   90.00
_cell.angle_gamma   90.00
#
_symmetry.space_group_name_H-M   'P 1'
#
loop_
_entity.id
_entity.type
_entity.pdbx_description
1 polymer ?
#
loop_
_entity_poly.entity_id
_entity_poly.type
_entity_poly.pdbx_seq_one_letter_code
_entity_poly.pdbx_strand_id
1 'polypeptide(L)'
;MGVICSADAAKKYGLQILKTRIQNISNNRTRFIVISKKLIIEENADKISLIFALPHTTGSLYRILGRFSMAGLNLTKLESRPVGNGDFSYYFYVDLLGNIKDKKTLDLICALYAELPDFKFLGNYHEY
;
A
#
# COMPACT_ATOMS: atom_id res chain seq x y z
N MET A 1 -12.70 28.58 -24.78
CA MET A 1 -11.82 27.88 -23.83
C MET A 1 -12.49 26.54 -23.47
N GLY A 2 -11.78 25.41 -23.58
CA GLY A 2 -12.27 24.07 -23.26
C GLY A 2 -11.60 23.56 -21.98
N VAL A 3 -12.30 22.67 -21.26
CA VAL A 3 -11.84 22.07 -19.99
C VAL A 3 -12.06 20.56 -20.05
N ILE A 4 -11.16 19.78 -19.47
CA ILE A 4 -11.31 18.34 -19.26
C ILE A 4 -11.71 18.12 -17.79
N CYS A 5 -12.89 17.52 -17.57
CA CYS A 5 -13.42 17.29 -16.23
C CYS A 5 -14.38 16.07 -16.20
N SER A 6 -14.85 15.69 -15.02
CA SER A 6 -15.90 14.68 -14.89
C SER A 6 -17.26 15.21 -15.36
N ALA A 7 -18.17 14.31 -15.72
CA ALA A 7 -19.56 14.68 -16.06
C ALA A 7 -20.28 15.40 -14.91
N ASP A 8 -20.01 15.00 -13.67
CA ASP A 8 -20.58 15.63 -12.47
C ASP A 8 -20.05 17.07 -12.28
N ALA A 9 -18.76 17.28 -12.51
CA ALA A 9 -18.20 18.62 -12.47
C ALA A 9 -18.79 19.52 -13.56
N ALA A 10 -18.95 18.99 -14.79
CA ALA A 10 -19.61 19.73 -15.88
C ALA A 10 -21.01 20.15 -15.48
N LYS A 11 -21.80 19.24 -14.92
CA LYS A 11 -23.17 19.52 -14.42
C LYS A 11 -23.16 20.58 -13.30
N LYS A 12 -22.26 20.42 -12.33
CA LYS A 12 -22.16 21.34 -11.18
C LYS A 12 -21.84 22.78 -11.60
N TYR A 13 -20.99 22.96 -12.61
CA TYR A 13 -20.57 24.27 -13.12
C TYR A 13 -21.31 24.74 -14.38
N GLY A 14 -22.38 24.09 -14.77
CA GLY A 14 -23.18 24.48 -15.92
C GLY A 14 -22.44 24.42 -17.27
N LEU A 15 -21.47 23.52 -17.41
CA LEU A 15 -20.65 23.41 -18.62
C LEU A 15 -21.32 22.47 -19.63
N GLN A 16 -21.22 22.83 -20.91
CA GLN A 16 -21.67 21.97 -22.01
C GLN A 16 -20.64 20.85 -22.27
N ILE A 17 -21.11 19.60 -22.25
CA ILE A 17 -20.27 18.44 -22.56
C ILE A 17 -20.16 18.32 -24.08
N LEU A 18 -18.95 18.50 -24.63
CA LEU A 18 -18.66 18.40 -26.06
C LEU A 18 -18.33 16.96 -26.46
N LYS A 19 -17.62 16.21 -25.61
CA LYS A 19 -17.22 14.82 -25.86
C LYS A 19 -17.05 14.06 -24.55
N THR A 20 -17.47 12.81 -24.52
CA THR A 20 -17.30 11.88 -23.39
C THR A 20 -16.27 10.81 -23.71
N ARG A 21 -15.77 10.12 -22.68
CA ARG A 21 -14.81 9.00 -22.80
C ARG A 21 -13.54 9.38 -23.58
N ILE A 22 -12.94 10.50 -23.22
CA ILE A 22 -11.74 11.04 -23.89
C ILE A 22 -10.42 10.51 -23.31
N GLN A 23 -10.49 9.61 -22.32
CA GLN A 23 -9.31 8.96 -21.75
C GLN A 23 -8.61 8.08 -22.80
N ASN A 24 -7.28 8.11 -22.83
CA ASN A 24 -6.47 7.30 -23.74
C ASN A 24 -6.41 5.83 -23.32
N ILE A 25 -6.64 5.55 -22.04
CA ILE A 25 -6.55 4.21 -21.45
C ILE A 25 -7.85 3.93 -20.68
N SER A 26 -8.52 2.84 -21.01
CA SER A 26 -9.80 2.44 -20.38
C SER A 26 -9.65 2.07 -18.89
N ASN A 27 -8.43 1.77 -18.43
CA ASN A 27 -8.12 1.36 -17.05
C ASN A 27 -7.45 2.48 -16.23
N ASN A 28 -7.76 3.74 -16.49
CA ASN A 28 -7.28 4.86 -15.68
C ASN A 28 -8.09 4.93 -14.38
N ARG A 29 -7.46 4.53 -13.27
CA ARG A 29 -8.06 4.52 -11.93
C ARG A 29 -7.18 5.29 -10.96
N THR A 30 -7.81 6.08 -10.09
CA THR A 30 -7.16 6.72 -8.96
C THR A 30 -7.52 5.98 -7.69
N ARG A 31 -6.51 5.58 -6.91
CA ARG A 31 -6.70 4.97 -5.60
C ARG A 31 -6.71 6.05 -4.54
N PHE A 32 -7.72 6.05 -3.70
CA PHE A 32 -7.82 6.92 -2.53
C PHE A 32 -7.54 6.10 -1.28
N ILE A 33 -6.83 6.69 -0.32
CA ILE A 33 -6.52 6.08 0.97
C ILE A 33 -7.19 6.91 2.05
N VAL A 34 -7.96 6.25 2.92
CA VAL A 34 -8.50 6.88 4.12
C VAL A 34 -7.48 6.73 5.25
N ILE A 35 -7.09 7.83 5.88
CA ILE A 35 -6.17 7.84 7.01
C ILE A 35 -6.88 8.23 8.30
N SER A 36 -6.51 7.59 9.41
CA SER A 36 -7.05 7.84 10.73
C SER A 36 -5.94 7.92 11.78
N LYS A 37 -6.14 8.73 12.82
CA LYS A 37 -5.24 8.77 13.99
C LYS A 37 -5.37 7.54 14.89
N LYS A 38 -6.48 6.80 14.80
CA LYS A 38 -6.74 5.58 15.57
C LYS A 38 -6.60 4.39 14.65
N LEU A 39 -5.91 3.35 15.12
CA LEU A 39 -5.90 2.07 14.44
C LEU A 39 -7.29 1.44 14.56
N ILE A 40 -7.96 1.28 13.44
CA ILE A 40 -9.25 0.59 13.32
C ILE A 40 -9.02 -0.56 12.34
N ILE A 41 -9.33 -1.78 12.77
CA ILE A 41 -9.22 -2.98 11.93
C ILE A 41 -10.62 -3.56 11.78
N GLU A 42 -11.15 -3.48 10.57
CA GLU A 42 -12.46 -4.03 10.23
C GLU A 42 -12.41 -5.56 10.19
N GLU A 43 -13.57 -6.20 10.33
CA GLU A 43 -13.65 -7.67 10.32
C GLU A 43 -13.32 -8.27 8.95
N ASN A 44 -13.71 -7.57 7.90
CA ASN A 44 -13.48 -7.92 6.50
C ASN A 44 -12.14 -7.39 5.95
N ALA A 45 -11.25 -6.89 6.81
CA ALA A 45 -9.93 -6.43 6.37
C ALA A 45 -9.17 -7.56 5.69
N ASP A 46 -8.66 -7.30 4.49
CA ASP A 46 -8.00 -8.28 3.61
C ASP A 46 -6.63 -7.80 3.10
N LYS A 47 -6.27 -6.56 3.41
CA LYS A 47 -5.00 -5.97 2.99
C LYS A 47 -4.25 -5.36 4.17
N ILE A 48 -2.96 -5.67 4.25
CA ILE A 48 -2.03 -5.17 5.26
C ILE A 48 -0.99 -4.29 4.58
N SER A 49 -0.75 -3.09 5.11
CA SER A 49 0.33 -2.21 4.66
C SER A 49 1.40 -2.04 5.74
N LEU A 50 2.65 -2.20 5.32
CA LEU A 50 3.84 -2.17 6.17
C LEU A 50 4.89 -1.23 5.61
N ILE A 51 5.71 -0.66 6.51
CA ILE A 51 6.99 -0.03 6.16
C ILE A 51 8.08 -0.65 7.04
N PHE A 52 9.25 -0.89 6.47
CA PHE A 52 10.44 -1.30 7.22
C PHE A 52 11.71 -0.89 6.47
N ALA A 53 12.79 -0.73 7.21
CA ALA A 53 14.11 -0.51 6.64
C ALA A 53 14.88 -1.82 6.53
N LEU A 54 15.69 -1.96 5.49
CA LEU A 54 16.64 -3.06 5.34
C LEU A 54 18.03 -2.50 5.00
N PRO A 55 19.09 -3.12 5.53
CA PRO A 55 20.43 -2.80 5.12
C PRO A 55 20.67 -3.18 3.65
N HIS A 56 21.51 -2.41 2.96
CA HIS A 56 21.87 -2.69 1.57
C HIS A 56 22.91 -3.84 1.51
N THR A 57 22.45 -5.05 1.83
CA THR A 57 23.27 -6.27 1.77
C THR A 57 22.57 -7.34 0.94
N THR A 58 23.38 -8.16 0.28
CA THR A 58 22.88 -9.24 -0.58
C THR A 58 21.90 -10.16 0.17
N GLY A 59 20.73 -10.36 -0.40
CA GLY A 59 19.70 -11.25 0.13
C GLY A 59 18.85 -10.68 1.26
N SER A 60 19.04 -9.40 1.71
CA SER A 60 18.21 -8.79 2.76
C SER A 60 16.73 -8.87 2.43
N LEU A 61 16.35 -8.39 1.26
CA LEU A 61 14.95 -8.39 0.81
C LEU A 61 14.45 -9.83 0.58
N TYR A 62 15.27 -10.70 -0.02
CA TYR A 62 14.90 -12.10 -0.26
C TYR A 62 14.48 -12.82 1.02
N ARG A 63 15.23 -12.64 2.12
CA ARG A 63 14.88 -13.25 3.41
C ARG A 63 13.51 -12.82 3.92
N ILE A 64 13.16 -11.55 3.77
CA ILE A 64 11.86 -11.03 4.20
C ILE A 64 10.74 -11.55 3.30
N LEU A 65 10.93 -11.52 1.97
CA LEU A 65 9.95 -12.04 1.02
C LEU A 65 9.70 -13.55 1.24
N GLY A 66 10.75 -14.32 1.56
CA GLY A 66 10.64 -15.73 1.91
C GLY A 66 9.74 -15.95 3.13
N ARG A 67 9.85 -15.09 4.17
CA ARG A 67 8.98 -15.18 5.37
C ARG A 67 7.52 -14.89 5.05
N PHE A 68 7.23 -13.89 4.21
CA PHE A 68 5.86 -13.64 3.73
C PHE A 68 5.30 -14.85 2.99
N SER A 69 6.09 -15.43 2.09
CA SER A 69 5.70 -16.63 1.33
C SER A 69 5.42 -17.83 2.25
N MET A 70 6.28 -18.09 3.23
CA MET A 70 6.10 -19.18 4.21
C MET A 70 4.86 -19.01 5.07
N ALA A 71 4.46 -17.77 5.36
CA ALA A 71 3.22 -17.45 6.06
C ALA A 71 1.99 -17.50 5.15
N GLY A 72 2.15 -17.73 3.84
CA GLY A 72 1.07 -17.75 2.85
C GLY A 72 0.55 -16.36 2.47
N LEU A 73 1.31 -15.30 2.76
CA LEU A 73 0.93 -13.93 2.45
C LEU A 73 1.40 -13.56 1.03
N ASN A 74 0.47 -13.10 0.21
CA ASN A 74 0.75 -12.65 -1.15
C ASN A 74 0.99 -11.13 -1.18
N LEU A 75 2.05 -10.71 -1.88
CA LEU A 75 2.36 -9.30 -2.08
C LEU A 75 1.52 -8.71 -3.21
N THR A 76 0.97 -7.52 -2.98
CA THR A 76 0.28 -6.73 -4.01
C THR A 76 1.02 -5.46 -4.36
N LYS A 77 1.95 -5.02 -3.50
CA LYS A 77 2.82 -3.87 -3.73
C LYS A 77 4.17 -4.10 -3.09
N LEU A 78 5.22 -3.67 -3.79
CA LEU A 78 6.57 -3.55 -3.26
C LEU A 78 7.21 -2.30 -3.88
N GLU A 79 7.52 -1.33 -3.05
CA GLU A 79 8.18 -0.08 -3.46
C GLU A 79 9.35 0.19 -2.53
N SER A 80 10.50 0.56 -3.08
CA SER A 80 11.68 0.94 -2.30
C SER A 80 12.00 2.42 -2.46
N ARG A 81 12.45 3.06 -1.38
CA ARG A 81 12.94 4.43 -1.39
C ARG A 81 14.21 4.54 -0.56
N PRO A 82 15.25 5.24 -1.05
CA PRO A 82 16.47 5.43 -0.27
C PRO A 82 16.18 6.25 0.99
N VAL A 83 16.84 5.88 2.09
CA VAL A 83 16.86 6.67 3.32
C VAL A 83 17.85 7.82 3.10
N GLY A 84 17.39 9.06 3.10
CA GLY A 84 18.16 10.25 2.68
C GLY A 84 19.33 10.68 3.57
N ASN A 85 19.77 9.87 4.53
CA ASN A 85 20.75 10.24 5.56
C ASN A 85 22.18 9.76 5.28
N GLY A 86 22.53 9.41 4.03
CA GLY A 86 23.87 8.91 3.70
C GLY A 86 24.13 7.44 4.04
N ASP A 87 23.27 6.80 4.81
CA ASP A 87 23.27 5.36 4.98
C ASP A 87 22.66 4.69 3.76
N PHE A 88 23.35 3.67 3.22
CA PHE A 88 22.88 2.86 2.08
C PHE A 88 21.72 1.93 2.47
N SER A 89 20.75 2.45 3.24
CA SER A 89 19.56 1.73 3.67
C SER A 89 18.36 2.13 2.82
N TYR A 90 17.42 1.21 2.66
CA TYR A 90 16.19 1.45 1.90
C TYR A 90 14.98 1.21 2.78
N TYR A 91 14.01 2.14 2.70
CA TYR A 91 12.66 1.89 3.16
C TYR A 91 11.90 1.08 2.11
N PHE A 92 11.25 0.04 2.57
CA PHE A 92 10.35 -0.78 1.76
C PHE A 92 8.91 -0.54 2.20
N TYR A 93 8.08 -0.17 1.24
CA TYR A 93 6.63 -0.04 1.38
C TYR A 93 6.01 -1.28 0.78
N VAL A 94 5.29 -2.04 1.59
CA VAL A 94 4.78 -3.35 1.21
C VAL A 94 3.30 -3.44 1.52
N ASP A 95 2.50 -3.87 0.53
CA ASP A 95 1.11 -4.26 0.72
C ASP A 95 1.00 -5.78 0.55
N LEU A 96 0.35 -6.43 1.49
CA LEU A 96 0.12 -7.87 1.55
C LEU A 96 -1.38 -8.16 1.58
N LEU A 97 -1.80 -9.26 0.95
CA LEU A 97 -3.13 -9.82 1.19
C LEU A 97 -3.10 -10.64 2.47
N GLY A 98 -3.99 -10.33 3.39
CA GLY A 98 -4.10 -11.04 4.66
C GLY A 98 -4.86 -10.26 5.73
N ASN A 99 -5.11 -10.93 6.84
CA ASN A 99 -5.77 -10.36 8.01
C ASN A 99 -4.91 -10.62 9.25
N ILE A 100 -4.68 -9.58 10.05
CA ILE A 100 -3.89 -9.68 11.29
C ILE A 100 -4.61 -10.52 12.37
N LYS A 101 -5.91 -10.77 12.22
CA LYS A 101 -6.64 -11.70 13.10
C LYS A 101 -6.24 -13.17 12.88
N ASP A 102 -5.65 -13.49 11.73
CA ASP A 102 -5.02 -14.80 11.52
C ASP A 102 -3.74 -14.91 12.36
N LYS A 103 -3.66 -15.96 13.17
CA LYS A 103 -2.56 -16.16 14.11
C LYS A 103 -1.19 -16.20 13.42
N LYS A 104 -1.07 -16.87 12.27
CA LYS A 104 0.21 -16.95 11.54
C LYS A 104 0.66 -15.58 11.05
N THR A 105 -0.28 -14.79 10.55
CA THR A 105 -0.05 -13.41 10.11
C THR A 105 0.39 -12.54 11.27
N LEU A 106 -0.32 -12.60 12.40
CA LEU A 106 0.02 -11.85 13.61
C LEU A 106 1.41 -12.20 14.14
N ASP A 107 1.70 -13.50 14.28
CA ASP A 107 2.99 -13.99 14.77
C ASP A 107 4.15 -13.49 13.90
N LEU A 108 3.98 -13.52 12.55
CA LEU A 108 4.97 -12.99 11.62
C LEU A 108 5.15 -11.47 11.78
N ILE A 109 4.07 -10.70 11.85
CA ILE A 109 4.13 -9.23 11.99
C ILE A 109 4.83 -8.85 13.31
N CYS A 110 4.52 -9.54 14.41
CA CYS A 110 5.18 -9.33 15.70
C CYS A 110 6.68 -9.66 15.64
N ALA A 111 7.06 -10.75 14.97
CA ALA A 111 8.47 -11.12 14.81
C ALA A 111 9.23 -10.07 13.95
N LEU A 112 8.63 -9.59 12.86
CA LEU A 112 9.22 -8.55 12.01
C LEU A 112 9.36 -7.22 12.77
N TYR A 113 8.37 -6.86 13.58
CA TYR A 113 8.42 -5.67 14.42
C TYR A 113 9.59 -5.70 15.41
N ALA A 114 9.88 -6.87 15.98
CA ALA A 114 10.98 -7.05 16.93
C ALA A 114 12.37 -7.06 16.26
N GLU A 115 12.46 -7.48 15.00
CA GLU A 115 13.74 -7.69 14.31
C GLU A 115 14.16 -6.53 13.40
N LEU A 116 13.18 -5.87 12.75
CA LEU A 116 13.49 -4.91 11.68
C LEU A 116 13.55 -3.48 12.22
N PRO A 117 14.59 -2.71 11.85
CA PRO A 117 14.65 -1.30 12.17
C PRO A 117 13.54 -0.54 11.44
N ASP A 118 13.03 0.50 12.09
CA ASP A 118 12.00 1.40 11.53
C ASP A 118 10.75 0.69 11.02
N PHE A 119 10.42 -0.48 11.59
CA PHE A 119 9.21 -1.20 11.23
C PHE A 119 7.97 -0.41 11.66
N LYS A 120 7.04 -0.24 10.72
CA LYS A 120 5.74 0.41 10.96
C LYS A 120 4.63 -0.45 10.36
N PHE A 121 3.68 -0.82 11.20
CA PHE A 121 2.40 -1.35 10.76
C PHE A 121 1.48 -0.16 10.44
N LEU A 122 1.14 0.04 9.17
CA LEU A 122 0.33 1.17 8.73
C LEU A 122 -1.17 0.91 8.86
N GLY A 123 -1.58 -0.35 8.76
CA GLY A 123 -2.97 -0.75 8.92
C GLY A 123 -3.29 -2.10 8.28
N ASN A 124 -4.46 -2.61 8.66
CA ASN A 124 -5.11 -3.73 8.02
C ASN A 124 -6.54 -3.28 7.68
N TYR A 125 -6.88 -3.24 6.41
CA TYR A 125 -8.08 -2.60 5.88
C TYR A 125 -8.65 -3.42 4.72
N HIS A 126 -9.85 -3.07 4.30
CA HIS A 126 -10.48 -3.64 3.11
C HIS A 126 -10.28 -2.70 1.90
N GLU A 127 -9.97 -3.28 0.73
CA GLU A 127 -9.88 -2.55 -0.54
C GLU A 127 -11.19 -2.76 -1.32
N TYR A 128 -11.91 -1.66 -1.61
CA TYR A 128 -13.18 -1.64 -2.35
C TYR A 128 -12.98 -1.58 -3.86
#